data_80be059915815ef4e29b57af47582ec3
#
_entry.id   80be059915815ef4e29b57af47582ec3
#
_cell.length_a   1.000
_cell.length_b   1.000
_cell.length_c   1.000
_cell.angle_alpha   90.00
_cell.angle_beta   90.00
_cell.angle_gamma   90.00
#
_symmetry.space_group_name_H-M   'P 1'
#
loop_
_entity.id
_entity.type
_entity.pdbx_description
1 polymer ?
#
loop_
_entity_poly.entity_id
_entity_poly.type
_entity_poly.pdbx_seq_one_letter_code
_entity_poly.pdbx_strand_id
1 'polypeptide(L)'
;SHIDHLKGLLKLAKEQEVKNVYVHCFMDGRDVAPGSGIEFVKDLESYMAEIGVGQIATLSGRYYAMDRDNRWERVELAYNAMVLGKGEKAASAVEALEASYHDNKSDEFVLPCVVNENGKIKNGDSVVFFNFRPDRAREITRAINDKVFDGFKRETLDLVFVTMTQYDKTLE
;
A
#
# COMPACT_ATOMS: atom_id res chain seq x y z
N SER A 1 -12.84 0.31 -3.68
CA SER A 1 -12.65 -0.56 -2.50
C SER A 1 -13.14 0.13 -1.24
N HIS A 2 -13.42 -0.60 -0.20
CA HIS A 2 -13.93 -0.08 1.06
C HIS A 2 -13.04 -0.56 2.21
N ILE A 3 -12.91 0.24 3.27
CA ILE A 3 -12.10 -0.13 4.43
C ILE A 3 -12.60 -1.41 5.11
N ASP A 4 -13.89 -1.69 5.05
CA ASP A 4 -14.47 -2.93 5.60
C ASP A 4 -13.95 -4.18 4.88
N HIS A 5 -13.60 -4.10 3.60
CA HIS A 5 -12.95 -5.20 2.88
C HIS A 5 -11.57 -5.50 3.49
N LEU A 6 -10.81 -4.47 3.82
CA LEU A 6 -9.52 -4.62 4.50
C LEU A 6 -9.70 -5.21 5.90
N LYS A 7 -10.67 -4.72 6.66
CA LYS A 7 -11.01 -5.27 7.98
C LYS A 7 -11.38 -6.75 7.89
N GLY A 8 -12.16 -7.15 6.88
CA GLY A 8 -12.49 -8.54 6.60
C GLY A 8 -11.26 -9.41 6.34
N LEU A 9 -10.31 -8.92 5.54
CA LEU A 9 -9.04 -9.62 5.28
C LEU A 9 -8.18 -9.76 6.54
N LEU A 10 -8.11 -8.72 7.37
CA LEU A 10 -7.39 -8.76 8.65
C LEU A 10 -8.03 -9.76 9.62
N LYS A 11 -9.37 -9.81 9.66
CA LYS A 11 -10.09 -10.82 10.46
C LYS A 11 -9.79 -12.23 9.95
N LEU A 12 -9.78 -12.45 8.66
CA LEU A 12 -9.41 -13.73 8.06
C LEU A 12 -7.97 -14.12 8.43
N ALA A 13 -7.04 -13.19 8.35
CA ALA A 13 -5.64 -13.43 8.75
C ALA A 13 -5.56 -13.87 10.23
N LYS A 14 -6.33 -13.23 11.10
CA LYS A 14 -6.42 -13.64 12.51
C LYS A 14 -6.97 -15.05 12.66
N GLU A 15 -8.06 -15.37 11.98
CA GLU A 15 -8.70 -16.70 12.03
C GLU A 15 -7.77 -17.80 11.50
N GLN A 16 -6.91 -17.47 10.55
CA GLN A 16 -5.90 -18.38 10.01
C GLN A 16 -4.56 -18.34 10.79
N GLU A 17 -4.52 -17.67 11.91
CA GLU A 17 -3.36 -17.57 12.79
C GLU A 17 -2.10 -17.00 12.12
N VAL A 18 -2.27 -16.12 11.13
CA VAL A 18 -1.15 -15.44 10.48
C VAL A 18 -0.58 -14.40 11.44
N LYS A 19 0.68 -14.55 11.79
CA LYS A 19 1.32 -13.73 12.84
C LYS A 19 1.83 -12.39 12.35
N ASN A 20 2.42 -12.36 11.17
CA ASN A 20 3.06 -11.17 10.59
C ASN A 20 2.20 -10.63 9.45
N VAL A 21 1.39 -9.64 9.75
CA VAL A 21 0.49 -8.99 8.80
C VAL A 21 0.80 -7.51 8.74
N TYR A 22 1.13 -7.01 7.55
CA TYR A 22 1.46 -5.61 7.33
C TYR A 22 0.54 -5.01 6.27
N VAL A 23 0.13 -3.77 6.50
CA VAL A 23 -0.71 -3.02 5.58
C VAL A 23 0.11 -1.92 4.93
N HIS A 24 0.11 -1.88 3.61
CA HIS A 24 0.66 -0.80 2.81
C HIS A 24 -0.50 0.09 2.35
N CYS A 25 -0.64 1.26 2.97
CA CYS A 25 -1.77 2.14 2.74
C CYS A 25 -1.58 3.01 1.51
N PHE A 26 -2.57 3.01 0.61
CA PHE A 26 -2.66 3.95 -0.50
C PHE A 26 -3.75 4.97 -0.19
N MET A 27 -3.35 6.24 -0.03
CA MET A 27 -4.26 7.30 0.37
C MET A 27 -4.96 7.91 -0.84
N ASP A 28 -6.24 8.18 -0.71
CA ASP A 28 -7.10 8.62 -1.80
C ASP A 28 -7.15 10.16 -1.94
N GLY A 29 -7.96 10.83 -1.18
CA GLY A 29 -8.14 12.28 -1.23
C GLY A 29 -8.79 12.82 -2.51
N ARG A 30 -9.31 11.95 -3.37
CA ARG A 30 -9.94 12.32 -4.64
C ARG A 30 -11.36 11.77 -4.79
N ASP A 31 -11.56 10.48 -4.55
CA ASP A 31 -12.89 9.86 -4.52
C ASP A 31 -13.55 10.02 -3.14
N VAL A 32 -12.76 10.41 -2.15
CA VAL A 32 -13.19 10.88 -0.82
C VAL A 32 -12.60 12.27 -0.54
N ALA A 33 -13.12 12.96 0.45
CA ALA A 33 -12.68 14.33 0.77
C ALA A 33 -11.18 14.38 1.10
N PRO A 34 -10.42 15.35 0.54
CA PRO A 34 -9.06 15.59 0.95
C PRO A 34 -8.97 15.85 2.46
N GLY A 35 -7.99 15.24 3.12
CA GLY A 35 -7.82 15.34 4.57
C GLY A 35 -8.63 14.33 5.38
N SER A 36 -9.51 13.53 4.75
CA SER A 36 -10.27 12.47 5.44
C SER A 36 -9.45 11.22 5.73
N GLY A 37 -8.30 11.07 5.07
CA GLY A 37 -7.46 9.87 5.18
C GLY A 37 -7.02 9.57 6.60
N ILE A 38 -6.77 10.59 7.41
CA ILE A 38 -6.36 10.41 8.81
C ILE A 38 -7.41 9.69 9.66
N GLU A 39 -8.70 9.91 9.41
CA GLU A 39 -9.77 9.21 10.11
C GLU A 39 -9.83 7.73 9.70
N PHE A 40 -9.62 7.43 8.43
CA PHE A 40 -9.52 6.04 7.95
C PHE A 40 -8.33 5.31 8.57
N VAL A 41 -7.18 5.98 8.69
CA VAL A 41 -5.98 5.41 9.31
C VAL A 41 -6.22 5.15 10.80
N LYS A 42 -6.80 6.09 11.52
CA LYS A 42 -7.15 5.91 12.94
C LYS A 42 -8.13 4.76 13.14
N ASP A 43 -9.14 4.65 12.31
CA ASP A 43 -10.12 3.55 12.35
C ASP A 43 -9.44 2.20 12.08
N LEU A 44 -8.55 2.13 11.09
CA LEU A 44 -7.77 0.93 10.79
C LEU A 44 -6.87 0.52 11.95
N GLU A 45 -6.12 1.47 12.51
CA GLU A 45 -5.24 1.19 13.66
C GLU A 45 -6.01 0.72 14.88
N SER A 46 -7.17 1.32 15.17
CA SER A 46 -8.06 0.90 16.26
C SER A 46 -8.56 -0.53 16.04
N TYR A 47 -8.96 -0.87 14.83
CA TYR A 47 -9.44 -2.21 14.50
C TYR A 47 -8.31 -3.26 14.63
N MET A 48 -7.12 -2.96 14.13
CA MET A 48 -5.96 -3.86 14.26
C MET A 48 -5.56 -4.07 15.72
N ALA A 49 -5.61 -3.02 16.53
CA ALA A 49 -5.36 -3.13 17.98
C ALA A 49 -6.43 -3.99 18.68
N GLU A 50 -7.70 -3.84 18.32
CA GLU A 50 -8.81 -4.62 18.88
C GLU A 50 -8.66 -6.12 18.58
N ILE A 51 -8.36 -6.48 17.33
CA ILE A 51 -8.20 -7.90 16.94
C ILE A 51 -6.82 -8.48 17.24
N GLY A 52 -5.82 -7.63 17.52
CA GLY A 52 -4.46 -8.04 17.83
C GLY A 52 -3.66 -8.53 16.63
N VAL A 53 -4.03 -8.14 15.42
CA VAL A 53 -3.36 -8.52 14.16
C VAL A 53 -3.22 -7.30 13.25
N GLY A 54 -2.06 -7.16 12.64
CA GLY A 54 -1.79 -6.15 11.62
C GLY A 54 -1.05 -4.92 12.15
N GLN A 55 -0.22 -4.38 11.28
CA GLN A 55 0.49 -3.13 11.48
C GLN A 55 0.60 -2.40 10.15
N ILE A 56 0.57 -1.08 10.15
CA ILE A 56 0.86 -0.29 8.95
C ILE A 56 2.37 -0.26 8.74
N ALA A 57 2.80 -0.68 7.55
CA ALA A 57 4.20 -0.66 7.16
C ALA A 57 4.58 0.59 6.37
N THR A 58 3.76 0.99 5.42
CA THR A 58 3.98 2.18 4.59
C THR A 58 2.69 2.93 4.34
N LEU A 59 2.83 4.17 3.90
CA LEU A 59 1.73 5.03 3.52
C LEU A 59 2.16 5.86 2.32
N SER A 60 1.34 5.86 1.26
CA SER A 60 1.64 6.57 0.01
C SER A 60 0.36 7.18 -0.55
N GLY A 61 0.44 8.41 -1.05
CA GLY A 61 -0.65 8.99 -1.80
C GLY A 61 -0.90 8.27 -3.13
N ARG A 62 -2.14 8.28 -3.59
CA ARG A 62 -2.51 7.64 -4.86
C ARG A 62 -1.77 8.20 -6.07
N TYR A 63 -1.33 9.44 -5.99
CA TYR A 63 -0.53 10.08 -7.03
C TYR A 63 0.72 9.26 -7.38
N TYR A 64 1.31 8.59 -6.38
CA TYR A 64 2.49 7.72 -6.53
C TYR A 64 2.12 6.26 -6.71
N ALA A 65 1.35 5.71 -5.78
CA ALA A 65 1.08 4.28 -5.73
C ALA A 65 0.02 3.80 -6.73
N MET A 66 -0.81 4.70 -7.24
CA MET A 66 -1.93 4.38 -8.11
C MET A 66 -1.86 5.16 -9.42
N ASP A 67 -0.65 5.35 -9.95
CA ASP A 67 -0.46 5.91 -11.28
C ASP A 67 -1.05 4.99 -12.35
N ARG A 68 -1.51 5.56 -13.47
CA ARG A 68 -2.04 4.83 -14.63
C ARG A 68 -1.56 5.41 -15.97
N ASP A 69 -0.61 6.33 -15.91
CA ASP A 69 -0.15 7.10 -17.07
C ASP A 69 1.31 6.77 -17.44
N ASN A 70 1.82 5.61 -16.95
CA ASN A 70 3.20 5.16 -17.13
C ASN A 70 4.24 6.15 -16.61
N ARG A 71 3.90 6.85 -15.55
CA ARG A 71 4.81 7.70 -14.80
C ARG A 71 5.63 6.85 -13.81
N TRP A 72 6.52 6.06 -14.35
CA TRP A 72 7.29 5.08 -13.58
C TRP A 72 8.11 5.71 -12.46
N GLU A 73 8.54 6.96 -12.61
CA GLU A 73 9.21 7.72 -11.56
C GLU A 73 8.36 7.90 -10.30
N ARG A 74 7.04 7.95 -10.44
CA ARG A 74 6.10 8.02 -9.31
C ARG A 74 5.93 6.64 -8.68
N VAL A 75 5.70 5.64 -9.50
CA VAL A 75 5.50 4.26 -9.08
C VAL A 75 6.74 3.73 -8.35
N GLU A 76 7.93 4.09 -8.82
CA GLU A 76 9.20 3.70 -8.21
C GLU A 76 9.32 4.21 -6.76
N LEU A 77 8.87 5.42 -6.46
CA LEU A 77 8.89 5.95 -5.09
C LEU A 77 8.03 5.11 -4.14
N ALA A 78 6.82 4.73 -4.57
CA ALA A 78 5.95 3.86 -3.78
C ALA A 78 6.53 2.44 -3.65
N TYR A 79 7.05 1.90 -4.74
CA TYR A 79 7.75 0.61 -4.74
C TYR A 79 8.92 0.59 -3.78
N ASN A 80 9.78 1.61 -3.82
CA ASN A 80 10.95 1.70 -2.95
C ASN A 80 10.57 1.74 -1.47
N ALA A 81 9.48 2.42 -1.11
CA ALA A 81 8.98 2.41 0.26
C ALA A 81 8.52 1.01 0.68
N MET A 82 7.73 0.33 -0.15
CA MET A 82 7.15 -0.98 0.17
C MET A 82 8.17 -2.13 0.16
N VAL A 83 9.10 -2.11 -0.77
CA VAL A 83 10.03 -3.23 -0.99
C VAL A 83 11.40 -2.98 -0.38
N LEU A 84 11.94 -1.77 -0.52
CA LEU A 84 13.29 -1.44 -0.08
C LEU A 84 13.34 -0.73 1.28
N GLY A 85 12.19 -0.30 1.80
CA GLY A 85 12.14 0.51 3.01
C GLY A 85 12.76 1.90 2.84
N LYS A 86 12.76 2.43 1.62
CA LYS A 86 13.33 3.72 1.26
C LYS A 86 12.23 4.73 0.96
N GLY A 87 12.31 5.89 1.57
CA GLY A 87 11.35 6.97 1.43
C GLY A 87 11.37 7.88 2.64
N GLU A 88 10.35 8.71 2.77
CA GLU A 88 10.12 9.45 3.99
C GLU A 88 9.98 8.50 5.18
N LYS A 89 10.27 8.97 6.37
CA LYS A 89 10.17 8.19 7.61
C LYS A 89 9.23 8.87 8.59
N ALA A 90 8.42 8.08 9.27
CA ALA A 90 7.58 8.56 10.37
C ALA A 90 7.44 7.46 11.43
N ALA A 91 7.19 7.85 12.66
CA ALA A 91 6.98 6.92 13.76
C ALA A 91 5.60 6.24 13.68
N SER A 92 4.62 6.90 13.05
CA SER A 92 3.28 6.37 12.83
C SER A 92 2.67 6.89 11.53
N ALA A 93 1.63 6.21 11.05
CA ALA A 93 0.88 6.66 9.88
C ALA A 93 0.15 7.99 10.13
N VAL A 94 -0.34 8.21 11.34
CA VAL A 94 -0.97 9.48 11.74
C VAL A 94 0.03 10.63 11.67
N GLU A 95 1.23 10.45 12.22
CA GLU A 95 2.29 11.47 12.14
C GLU A 95 2.69 11.76 10.69
N ALA A 96 2.78 10.74 9.85
CA ALA A 96 3.08 10.92 8.42
C ALA A 96 2.03 11.80 7.72
N LEU A 97 0.75 11.56 8.00
CA LEU A 97 -0.35 12.37 7.45
C LEU A 97 -0.35 13.80 8.00
N GLU A 98 -0.16 13.97 9.30
CA GLU A 98 -0.09 15.29 9.92
C GLU A 98 1.04 16.13 9.34
N ALA A 99 2.22 15.54 9.16
CA ALA A 99 3.37 16.21 8.54
C ALA A 99 3.06 16.59 7.08
N SER A 100 2.43 15.70 6.32
CA SER A 100 2.03 15.97 4.94
C SER A 100 1.03 17.13 4.85
N TYR A 101 0.03 17.15 5.73
CA TYR A 101 -0.97 18.23 5.77
C TYR A 101 -0.35 19.57 6.18
N HIS A 102 0.59 19.54 7.11
CA HIS A 102 1.35 20.74 7.50
C HIS A 102 2.12 21.34 6.30
N ASP A 103 2.63 20.49 5.43
CA ASP A 103 3.31 20.87 4.19
C ASP A 103 2.34 21.17 3.02
N ASN A 104 1.05 21.34 3.31
CA ASN A 104 -0.01 21.56 2.32
C ASN A 104 -0.14 20.47 1.25
N LYS A 105 0.23 19.24 1.58
CA LYS A 105 0.03 18.06 0.73
C LYS A 105 -1.13 17.24 1.29
N SER A 106 -2.22 17.18 0.53
CA SER A 106 -3.38 16.36 0.89
C SER A 106 -3.10 14.87 0.71
N ASP A 107 -4.05 14.03 1.11
CA ASP A 107 -3.96 12.57 1.04
C ASP A 107 -3.42 12.06 -0.31
N GLU A 108 -3.93 12.60 -1.41
CA GLU A 108 -3.54 12.22 -2.77
C GLU A 108 -2.03 12.34 -3.02
N PHE A 109 -1.39 13.34 -2.41
CA PHE A 109 -0.01 13.73 -2.68
C PHE A 109 0.96 13.39 -1.54
N VAL A 110 0.55 12.57 -0.58
CA VAL A 110 1.45 12.12 0.49
C VAL A 110 2.64 11.39 -0.14
N LEU A 111 3.85 11.87 0.14
CA LEU A 111 5.07 11.21 -0.30
C LEU A 111 5.15 9.80 0.31
N PRO A 112 5.59 8.80 -0.46
CA PRO A 112 5.77 7.45 0.08
C PRO A 112 6.61 7.46 1.36
N CYS A 113 6.03 6.97 2.44
CA CYS A 113 6.57 7.04 3.78
C CYS A 113 6.65 5.64 4.39
N VAL A 114 7.77 5.32 5.00
CA VAL A 114 7.99 4.07 5.73
C VAL A 114 7.69 4.30 7.21
N VAL A 115 6.72 3.57 7.72
CA VAL A 115 6.29 3.61 9.13
C VAL A 115 6.91 2.46 9.91
N ASN A 116 6.98 1.27 9.32
CA ASN A 116 7.58 0.08 9.94
C ASN A 116 8.42 -0.69 8.90
N GLU A 117 9.72 -0.65 9.05
CA GLU A 117 10.66 -1.33 8.13
C GLU A 117 10.54 -2.85 8.15
N ASN A 118 10.00 -3.43 9.21
CA ASN A 118 9.79 -4.88 9.29
C ASN A 118 8.73 -5.38 8.29
N GLY A 119 7.89 -4.49 7.79
CA GLY A 119 6.85 -4.80 6.82
C GLY A 119 7.28 -4.71 5.36
N LYS A 120 8.56 -4.60 5.06
CA LYS A 120 9.05 -4.64 3.67
C LYS A 120 8.61 -5.93 2.98
N ILE A 121 8.13 -5.81 1.76
CA ILE A 121 7.79 -6.98 0.94
C ILE A 121 9.09 -7.67 0.52
N LYS A 122 9.21 -8.96 0.79
CA LYS A 122 10.40 -9.77 0.51
C LYS A 122 10.04 -11.13 -0.07
N ASN A 123 11.03 -11.82 -0.59
CA ASN A 123 10.86 -13.18 -1.10
C ASN A 123 10.16 -14.09 -0.10
N GLY A 124 9.23 -14.89 -0.57
CA GLY A 124 8.43 -15.80 0.22
C GLY A 124 7.19 -15.20 0.84
N ASP A 125 6.96 -13.90 0.69
CA ASP A 125 5.77 -13.23 1.21
C ASP A 125 4.54 -13.53 0.34
N SER A 126 3.38 -13.45 0.98
CA SER A 126 2.09 -13.40 0.31
C SER A 126 1.57 -11.97 0.32
N VAL A 127 1.12 -11.50 -0.83
CA VAL A 127 0.57 -10.16 -1.01
C VAL A 127 -0.88 -10.27 -1.47
N VAL A 128 -1.79 -9.56 -0.82
CA VAL A 128 -3.18 -9.45 -1.23
C VAL A 128 -3.46 -8.00 -1.59
N PHE A 129 -3.80 -7.77 -2.85
CA PHE A 129 -4.21 -6.46 -3.35
C PHE A 129 -5.73 -6.44 -3.51
N PHE A 130 -6.43 -5.77 -2.61
CA PHE A 130 -7.88 -5.86 -2.55
C PHE A 130 -8.63 -4.78 -3.35
N ASN A 131 -7.93 -3.93 -4.07
CA ASN A 131 -8.54 -3.00 -5.02
C ASN A 131 -9.21 -3.79 -6.14
N PHE A 132 -10.47 -3.50 -6.46
CA PHE A 132 -11.18 -4.22 -7.50
C PHE A 132 -11.20 -3.49 -8.85
N ARG A 133 -10.90 -2.18 -8.91
CA ARG A 133 -10.73 -1.46 -10.18
C ARG A 133 -9.32 -1.71 -10.72
N PRO A 134 -9.19 -2.13 -12.00
CA PRO A 134 -7.90 -2.52 -12.55
C PRO A 134 -7.00 -1.35 -12.99
N ASP A 135 -7.58 -0.25 -13.46
CA ASP A 135 -6.87 0.82 -14.16
C ASP A 135 -5.70 1.43 -13.38
N ARG A 136 -5.88 1.65 -12.08
CA ARG A 136 -4.84 2.21 -11.20
C ARG A 136 -4.08 1.16 -10.39
N ALA A 137 -4.41 -0.11 -10.53
CA ALA A 137 -3.73 -1.20 -9.84
C ALA A 137 -2.68 -1.90 -10.70
N ARG A 138 -2.75 -1.79 -12.03
CA ARG A 138 -1.88 -2.50 -12.95
C ARG A 138 -0.41 -2.17 -12.78
N GLU A 139 -0.05 -0.90 -12.75
CA GLU A 139 1.37 -0.47 -12.77
C GLU A 139 2.11 -0.91 -11.53
N ILE A 140 1.57 -0.66 -10.34
CA ILE A 140 2.23 -1.09 -9.10
C ILE A 140 2.25 -2.62 -8.98
N THR A 141 1.22 -3.32 -9.46
CA THR A 141 1.21 -4.77 -9.50
C THR A 141 2.32 -5.32 -10.39
N ARG A 142 2.49 -4.76 -11.60
CA ARG A 142 3.59 -5.14 -12.50
C ARG A 142 4.95 -4.89 -11.87
N ALA A 143 5.12 -3.74 -11.25
CA ALA A 143 6.38 -3.38 -10.59
C ALA A 143 6.75 -4.38 -9.48
N ILE A 144 5.78 -4.86 -8.71
CA ILE A 144 6.02 -5.77 -7.59
C ILE A 144 6.14 -7.22 -8.06
N ASN A 145 5.29 -7.67 -8.99
CA ASN A 145 5.08 -9.10 -9.26
C ASN A 145 5.65 -9.60 -10.59
N ASP A 146 5.62 -8.81 -11.68
CA ASP A 146 6.03 -9.31 -12.99
C ASP A 146 7.51 -9.73 -12.97
N LYS A 147 7.81 -10.88 -13.58
CA LYS A 147 9.19 -11.37 -13.72
C LYS A 147 9.99 -10.54 -14.69
N VAL A 148 9.35 -10.10 -15.77
CA VAL A 148 9.94 -9.18 -16.75
C VAL A 148 9.30 -7.82 -16.58
N PHE A 149 10.09 -6.84 -16.18
CA PHE A 149 9.63 -5.49 -15.90
C PHE A 149 10.69 -4.46 -16.35
N ASP A 150 10.28 -3.47 -17.11
CA ASP A 150 11.16 -2.47 -17.72
C ASP A 150 10.89 -1.02 -17.29
N GLY A 151 9.95 -0.81 -16.38
CA GLY A 151 9.57 0.55 -15.92
C GLY A 151 10.68 1.26 -15.14
N PHE A 152 11.40 0.53 -14.30
CA PHE A 152 12.59 0.96 -13.57
C PHE A 152 13.40 -0.27 -13.14
N LYS A 153 14.64 -0.05 -12.71
CA LYS A 153 15.52 -1.14 -12.28
C LYS A 153 15.11 -1.66 -10.90
N ARG A 154 14.83 -2.95 -10.83
CA ARG A 154 14.52 -3.64 -9.57
C ARG A 154 14.85 -5.12 -9.65
N GLU A 155 14.96 -5.77 -8.51
CA GLU A 155 15.11 -7.22 -8.43
C GLU A 155 13.74 -7.90 -8.48
N THR A 156 13.67 -9.08 -9.08
CA THR A 156 12.46 -9.91 -9.09
C THR A 156 12.24 -10.53 -7.71
N LEU A 157 11.01 -10.48 -7.21
CA LEU A 157 10.62 -11.12 -5.97
C LEU A 157 9.83 -12.39 -6.26
N ASP A 158 10.03 -13.40 -5.43
CA ASP A 158 9.24 -14.62 -5.42
C ASP A 158 8.10 -14.47 -4.40
N LEU A 159 6.90 -14.22 -4.90
CA LEU A 159 5.73 -13.87 -4.09
C LEU A 159 4.54 -14.76 -4.47
N VAL A 160 3.62 -14.94 -3.52
CA VAL A 160 2.24 -15.32 -3.81
C VAL A 160 1.43 -14.03 -3.89
N PHE A 161 1.05 -13.61 -5.08
CA PHE A 161 0.36 -12.34 -5.30
C PHE A 161 -1.11 -12.60 -5.68
N VAL A 162 -2.03 -12.11 -4.87
CA VAL A 162 -3.47 -12.32 -5.02
C VAL A 162 -4.16 -10.98 -5.27
N THR A 163 -5.00 -10.93 -6.29
CA THR A 163 -5.84 -9.77 -6.61
C THR A 163 -7.32 -10.15 -6.58
N MET A 164 -8.20 -9.21 -6.26
CA MET A 164 -9.65 -9.46 -6.19
C MET A 164 -10.29 -9.60 -7.56
N THR A 165 -9.66 -9.04 -8.59
CA THR A 165 -10.10 -9.11 -9.98
C THR A 165 -8.89 -9.29 -10.89
N GLN A 166 -9.12 -9.76 -12.10
CA GLN A 166 -8.07 -9.80 -13.11
C GLN A 166 -7.79 -8.38 -13.62
N TYR A 167 -6.70 -7.78 -13.21
CA TYR A 167 -6.34 -6.41 -13.61
C TYR A 167 -5.91 -6.33 -15.07
N ASP A 168 -5.24 -7.35 -15.56
CA ASP A 168 -4.81 -7.47 -16.96
C ASP A 168 -4.57 -8.94 -17.28
N LYS A 169 -4.85 -9.35 -18.53
CA LYS A 169 -4.62 -10.73 -18.98
C LYS A 169 -3.15 -11.08 -19.15
N THR A 170 -2.29 -10.08 -19.21
CA THR A 170 -0.84 -10.23 -19.40
C THR A 170 -0.06 -10.15 -18.10
N LEU A 171 -0.71 -9.96 -16.95
CA LEU A 171 -0.08 -10.06 -15.63
C LEU A 171 0.26 -11.53 -15.31
N GLU A 172 1.47 -11.76 -14.80
CA GLU A 172 1.99 -13.09 -14.43
C GLU A 172 1.55 -13.52 -13.03
#